data_4d80db319a6eb3cd53f5124bdf891111
#
_entry.id   4d80db319a6eb3cd53f5124bdf891111
#
_cell.length_a   1.000
_cell.length_b   1.000
_cell.length_c   1.000
_cell.angle_alpha   90.00
_cell.angle_beta   90.00
_cell.angle_gamma   90.00
#
_symmetry.space_group_name_H-M   'P 1'
#
loop_
_entity.id
_entity.type
_entity.pdbx_description
1 polymer ?
#
loop_
_entity_poly.entity_id
_entity_poly.type
_entity_poly.pdbx_seq_one_letter_code
_entity_poly.pdbx_strand_id
1 'polypeptide(L)'
;MISNQNKAYFFATIAIFFWSTVATAFKLSLEYLKPVQLVFYATIFSVLALFFILLFQGKLKLIRRFTMESLLRCALLAILNPCLYYIILLHAYDILPAQEAMAINYSWVVMMVILSIPILKQRIGMKAFLSIIISYIGVIVIATNGDLLSMQFDNPKGVFYALITTVIWALFWLFNTKQKNDTVVSLFLIFLLSLPFIAFAVLFSSSFVIPSINGVIGAAYVGLFEMGITFVVWQSALRMTSNVAKVTSLVFITPFLSLLIVQLFLKEVILTSTVVGIVLIIFGLLLQKFFTKRSTKTSYLDGS
;
A
#
# COMPACT_ATOMS: atom_id res chain seq x y z
N MET A 1 24.03 -20.90 -12.23
CA MET A 1 23.60 -19.48 -11.99
C MET A 1 22.08 -19.45 -11.88
N ILE A 2 21.53 -18.84 -10.83
CA ILE A 2 20.07 -18.66 -10.69
C ILE A 2 19.61 -17.71 -11.81
N SER A 3 18.57 -18.10 -12.58
CA SER A 3 18.05 -17.23 -13.64
C SER A 3 17.53 -15.90 -13.08
N ASN A 4 17.55 -14.84 -13.86
CA ASN A 4 17.01 -13.52 -13.42
C ASN A 4 15.54 -13.64 -13.01
N GLN A 5 14.77 -14.52 -13.63
CA GLN A 5 13.38 -14.78 -13.27
C GLN A 5 13.23 -15.40 -11.87
N ASN A 6 14.10 -16.35 -11.49
CA ASN A 6 14.08 -16.94 -10.15
C ASN A 6 14.48 -15.92 -9.07
N LYS A 7 15.43 -15.02 -9.38
CA LYS A 7 15.75 -13.90 -8.50
C LYS A 7 14.56 -12.96 -8.32
N ALA A 8 13.82 -12.66 -9.40
CA ALA A 8 12.62 -11.84 -9.34
C ALA A 8 11.55 -12.47 -8.43
N TYR A 9 11.31 -13.78 -8.54
CA TYR A 9 10.39 -14.48 -7.65
C TYR A 9 10.87 -14.45 -6.19
N PHE A 10 12.15 -14.67 -5.94
CA PHE A 10 12.73 -14.61 -4.59
C PHE A 10 12.51 -13.22 -3.93
N PHE A 11 12.85 -12.14 -4.64
CA PHE A 11 12.63 -10.78 -4.12
C PHE A 11 11.14 -10.47 -3.94
N ALA A 12 10.28 -10.90 -4.86
CA ALA A 12 8.83 -10.73 -4.72
C ALA A 12 8.29 -11.47 -3.48
N THR A 13 8.74 -12.69 -3.23
CA THR A 13 8.34 -13.47 -2.06
C THR A 13 8.77 -12.79 -0.76
N ILE A 14 9.98 -12.22 -0.70
CA ILE A 14 10.44 -11.44 0.46
C ILE A 14 9.51 -10.22 0.69
N ALA A 15 9.20 -9.47 -0.36
CA ALA A 15 8.32 -8.31 -0.24
C ALA A 15 6.92 -8.70 0.24
N ILE A 16 6.35 -9.78 -0.31
CA ILE A 16 5.04 -10.31 0.07
C ILE A 16 5.06 -10.75 1.55
N PHE A 17 6.10 -11.43 1.98
CA PHE A 17 6.24 -11.84 3.38
C PHE A 17 6.22 -10.62 4.31
N PHE A 18 7.03 -9.59 4.04
CA PHE A 18 7.02 -8.38 4.87
C PHE A 18 5.67 -7.69 4.84
N TRP A 19 5.06 -7.47 3.68
CA TRP A 19 3.73 -6.86 3.61
C TRP A 19 2.65 -7.67 4.31
N SER A 20 2.79 -8.98 4.37
CA SER A 20 1.83 -9.83 5.10
C SER A 20 1.90 -9.65 6.62
N THR A 21 3.02 -9.17 7.16
CA THR A 21 3.19 -8.90 8.60
C THR A 21 2.69 -7.52 9.03
N VAL A 22 2.43 -6.62 8.07
CA VAL A 22 2.22 -5.18 8.34
C VAL A 22 0.99 -4.91 9.19
N ALA A 23 -0.14 -5.59 8.92
CA ALA A 23 -1.37 -5.41 9.70
C ALA A 23 -1.14 -5.70 11.21
N THR A 24 -0.43 -6.78 11.48
CA THR A 24 -0.04 -7.17 12.83
C THR A 24 0.94 -6.15 13.44
N ALA A 25 1.96 -5.74 12.66
CA ALA A 25 2.94 -4.76 13.13
C ALA A 25 2.29 -3.41 13.47
N PHE A 26 1.32 -2.95 12.69
CA PHE A 26 0.56 -1.74 12.99
C PHE A 26 -0.18 -1.87 14.32
N LYS A 27 -0.97 -2.93 14.51
CA LYS A 27 -1.73 -3.13 15.76
C LYS A 27 -0.83 -3.19 16.99
N LEU A 28 0.24 -3.98 16.96
CA LEU A 28 1.18 -4.08 18.07
C LEU A 28 1.92 -2.75 18.35
N SER A 29 2.23 -1.98 17.31
CA SER A 29 2.89 -0.67 17.48
C SER A 29 1.95 0.38 18.07
N LEU A 30 0.65 0.32 17.72
CA LEU A 30 -0.38 1.23 18.21
C LEU A 30 -0.70 1.03 19.70
N GLU A 31 -0.29 -0.08 20.31
CA GLU A 31 -0.34 -0.26 21.77
C GLU A 31 0.61 0.70 22.51
N TYR A 32 1.67 1.17 21.85
CA TYR A 32 2.73 1.99 22.45
C TYR A 32 2.79 3.42 21.91
N LEU A 33 2.27 3.68 20.71
CA LEU A 33 2.34 4.96 20.02
C LEU A 33 0.98 5.33 19.42
N LYS A 34 0.59 6.59 19.54
CA LYS A 34 -0.55 7.11 18.79
C LYS A 34 -0.28 7.07 17.28
N PRO A 35 -1.32 6.96 16.42
CA PRO A 35 -1.17 6.85 14.98
C PRO A 35 -0.17 7.85 14.38
N VAL A 36 -0.31 9.14 14.69
CA VAL A 36 0.55 10.20 14.14
C VAL A 36 2.01 10.08 14.61
N GLN A 37 2.22 9.68 15.88
CA GLN A 37 3.54 9.44 16.45
C GLN A 37 4.23 8.24 15.77
N LEU A 38 3.48 7.15 15.56
CA LEU A 38 3.99 5.97 14.85
C LEU A 38 4.43 6.32 13.44
N VAL A 39 3.62 7.09 12.69
CA VAL A 39 4.01 7.57 11.34
C VAL A 39 5.29 8.39 11.39
N PHE A 40 5.43 9.30 12.38
CA PHE A 40 6.61 10.15 12.50
C PHE A 40 7.88 9.33 12.70
N TYR A 41 7.90 8.45 13.72
CA TYR A 41 9.07 7.64 14.01
C TYR A 41 9.36 6.61 12.92
N ALA A 42 8.34 5.96 12.36
CA ALA A 42 8.51 5.03 11.26
C ALA A 42 9.08 5.72 10.01
N THR A 43 8.65 6.96 9.71
CA THR A 43 9.20 7.74 8.60
C THR A 43 10.67 8.04 8.81
N ILE A 44 11.11 8.36 10.04
CA ILE A 44 12.54 8.55 10.34
C ILE A 44 13.33 7.27 10.01
N PHE A 45 12.89 6.10 10.49
CA PHE A 45 13.56 4.84 10.20
C PHE A 45 13.55 4.51 8.69
N SER A 46 12.46 4.82 7.99
CA SER A 46 12.39 4.66 6.53
C SER A 46 13.38 5.56 5.80
N VAL A 47 13.48 6.84 6.18
CA VAL A 47 14.45 7.79 5.61
C VAL A 47 15.88 7.31 5.84
N LEU A 48 16.20 6.84 7.05
CA LEU A 48 17.52 6.28 7.36
C LEU A 48 17.82 5.05 6.50
N ALA A 49 16.87 4.12 6.38
CA ALA A 49 17.05 2.93 5.54
C ALA A 49 17.29 3.30 4.07
N LEU A 50 16.46 4.17 3.51
CA LEU A 50 16.59 4.63 2.13
C LEU A 50 17.90 5.40 1.91
N PHE A 51 18.33 6.19 2.87
CA PHE A 51 19.63 6.88 2.82
C PHE A 51 20.80 5.87 2.73
N PHE A 52 20.83 4.88 3.59
CA PHE A 52 21.87 3.85 3.54
C PHE A 52 21.80 3.05 2.23
N ILE A 53 20.60 2.70 1.75
CA ILE A 53 20.45 2.03 0.45
C ILE A 53 21.03 2.90 -0.67
N LEU A 54 20.76 4.21 -0.71
CA LEU A 54 21.31 5.12 -1.69
C LEU A 54 22.84 5.25 -1.58
N LEU A 55 23.36 5.25 -0.35
CA LEU A 55 24.79 5.28 -0.08
C LEU A 55 25.47 4.04 -0.67
N PHE A 56 24.96 2.84 -0.35
CA PHE A 56 25.51 1.57 -0.86
C PHE A 56 25.35 1.40 -2.37
N GLN A 57 24.29 1.99 -2.96
CA GLN A 57 24.10 1.99 -4.41
C GLN A 57 24.92 3.07 -5.14
N GLY A 58 25.64 3.94 -4.42
CA GLY A 58 26.39 5.06 -5.01
C GLY A 58 25.50 6.13 -5.66
N LYS A 59 24.21 6.19 -5.30
CA LYS A 59 23.20 7.03 -5.95
C LYS A 59 22.99 8.40 -5.29
N LEU A 60 23.65 8.72 -4.19
CA LEU A 60 23.50 10.02 -3.51
C LEU A 60 23.76 11.21 -4.45
N LYS A 61 24.69 11.06 -5.41
CA LYS A 61 24.99 12.10 -6.43
C LYS A 61 23.77 12.44 -7.30
N LEU A 62 22.82 11.52 -7.45
CA LEU A 62 21.62 11.73 -8.26
C LEU A 62 20.64 12.73 -7.61
N ILE A 63 20.72 12.94 -6.30
CA ILE A 63 19.92 13.95 -5.59
C ILE A 63 20.15 15.34 -6.19
N ARG A 64 21.43 15.66 -6.54
CA ARG A 64 21.78 16.96 -7.14
C ARG A 64 21.18 17.19 -8.53
N ARG A 65 20.65 16.16 -9.17
CA ARG A 65 20.00 16.25 -10.50
C ARG A 65 18.51 16.60 -10.41
N PHE A 66 17.94 16.64 -9.18
CA PHE A 66 16.55 17.02 -9.01
C PHE A 66 16.39 18.53 -9.18
N THR A 67 15.55 18.90 -10.13
CA THR A 67 15.14 20.30 -10.33
C THR A 67 14.16 20.73 -9.25
N MET A 68 13.96 22.04 -9.08
CA MET A 68 12.95 22.56 -8.14
C MET A 68 11.55 22.02 -8.45
N GLU A 69 11.20 21.87 -9.72
CA GLU A 69 9.92 21.26 -10.13
C GLU A 69 9.82 19.82 -9.66
N SER A 70 10.88 19.02 -9.80
CA SER A 70 10.91 17.62 -9.31
C SER A 70 10.81 17.55 -7.79
N LEU A 71 11.44 18.47 -7.06
CA LEU A 71 11.35 18.57 -5.60
C LEU A 71 9.95 18.95 -5.14
N LEU A 72 9.29 19.90 -5.80
CA LEU A 72 7.91 20.27 -5.52
C LEU A 72 6.94 19.10 -5.78
N ARG A 73 7.15 18.32 -6.83
CA ARG A 73 6.39 17.11 -7.09
C ARG A 73 6.60 16.07 -5.98
N CYS A 74 7.84 15.88 -5.52
CA CYS A 74 8.12 15.02 -4.36
C CYS A 74 7.43 15.53 -3.09
N ALA A 75 7.42 16.84 -2.83
CA ALA A 75 6.74 17.43 -1.67
C ALA A 75 5.21 17.23 -1.72
N LEU A 76 4.59 17.40 -2.90
CA LEU A 76 3.16 17.11 -3.08
C LEU A 76 2.85 15.62 -2.86
N LEU A 77 3.70 14.73 -3.37
CA LEU A 77 3.56 13.30 -3.13
C LEU A 77 3.79 12.94 -1.66
N ALA A 78 4.69 13.64 -0.97
CA ALA A 78 4.96 13.46 0.46
C ALA A 78 3.73 13.75 1.34
N ILE A 79 2.90 14.73 0.94
CA ILE A 79 1.61 15.00 1.59
C ILE A 79 0.65 13.82 1.43
N LEU A 80 0.57 13.24 0.23
CA LEU A 80 -0.30 12.07 -0.02
C LEU A 80 0.23 10.85 0.74
N ASN A 81 1.51 10.51 0.56
CA ASN A 81 2.18 9.38 1.18
C ASN A 81 3.66 9.75 1.44
N PRO A 82 4.13 9.63 2.70
CA PRO A 82 3.54 8.91 3.82
C PRO A 82 2.57 9.73 4.72
N CYS A 83 2.41 11.05 4.54
CA CYS A 83 1.69 11.86 5.51
C CYS A 83 0.20 11.45 5.62
N LEU A 84 -0.65 11.81 4.68
CA LEU A 84 -2.10 11.56 4.78
C LEU A 84 -2.44 10.06 4.80
N TYR A 85 -1.82 9.29 3.90
CA TYR A 85 -2.11 7.86 3.80
C TYR A 85 -1.90 7.14 5.12
N TYR A 86 -0.67 7.17 5.67
CA TYR A 86 -0.39 6.41 6.90
C TYR A 86 -1.04 7.00 8.13
N ILE A 87 -1.19 8.33 8.25
CA ILE A 87 -1.91 8.91 9.38
C ILE A 87 -3.35 8.38 9.41
N ILE A 88 -4.07 8.45 8.29
CA ILE A 88 -5.47 8.01 8.23
C ILE A 88 -5.57 6.48 8.34
N LEU A 89 -4.67 5.75 7.69
CA LEU A 89 -4.64 4.28 7.76
C LEU A 89 -4.41 3.79 9.19
N LEU A 90 -3.45 4.36 9.90
CA LEU A 90 -3.18 3.96 11.29
C LEU A 90 -4.33 4.33 12.24
N HIS A 91 -5.07 5.43 11.97
CA HIS A 91 -6.32 5.69 12.68
C HIS A 91 -7.40 4.64 12.38
N ALA A 92 -7.47 4.11 11.14
CA ALA A 92 -8.35 2.99 10.85
C ALA A 92 -7.95 1.73 11.64
N TYR A 93 -6.67 1.38 11.66
CA TYR A 93 -6.15 0.26 12.44
C TYR A 93 -6.30 0.44 13.96
N ASP A 94 -6.30 1.66 14.45
CA ASP A 94 -6.49 1.97 15.87
C ASP A 94 -7.90 1.58 16.34
N ILE A 95 -8.93 1.79 15.50
CA ILE A 95 -10.34 1.65 15.84
C ILE A 95 -11.05 0.45 15.19
N LEU A 96 -10.44 -0.21 14.19
CA LEU A 96 -10.96 -1.43 13.57
C LEU A 96 -10.13 -2.65 13.98
N PRO A 97 -10.71 -3.86 13.90
CA PRO A 97 -9.93 -5.09 13.86
C PRO A 97 -8.88 -5.07 12.73
N ALA A 98 -7.72 -5.68 12.96
CA ALA A 98 -6.65 -5.68 11.94
C ALA A 98 -7.08 -6.31 10.63
N GLN A 99 -7.84 -7.43 10.71
CA GLN A 99 -8.37 -8.14 9.54
C GLN A 99 -9.28 -7.26 8.70
N GLU A 100 -10.12 -6.44 9.32
CA GLU A 100 -11.08 -5.57 8.63
C GLU A 100 -10.38 -4.38 7.98
N ALA A 101 -9.55 -3.65 8.73
CA ALA A 101 -8.78 -2.51 8.22
C ALA A 101 -7.89 -2.93 7.03
N MET A 102 -7.20 -4.06 7.15
CA MET A 102 -6.35 -4.63 6.11
C MET A 102 -7.17 -5.00 4.86
N ALA A 103 -8.27 -5.74 5.03
CA ALA A 103 -9.04 -6.26 3.92
C ALA A 103 -9.72 -5.13 3.13
N ILE A 104 -10.28 -4.11 3.81
CA ILE A 104 -10.85 -2.93 3.16
C ILE A 104 -9.74 -2.14 2.43
N ASN A 105 -8.60 -1.91 3.08
CA ASN A 105 -7.49 -1.18 2.45
C ASN A 105 -6.98 -1.91 1.20
N TYR A 106 -7.02 -3.24 1.13
CA TYR A 106 -6.62 -4.00 -0.05
C TYR A 106 -7.42 -3.66 -1.32
N SER A 107 -8.60 -3.04 -1.19
CA SER A 107 -9.36 -2.53 -2.33
C SER A 107 -8.71 -1.34 -3.05
N TRP A 108 -7.56 -0.83 -2.57
CA TRP A 108 -6.80 0.21 -3.26
C TRP A 108 -6.46 -0.16 -4.71
N VAL A 109 -6.28 -1.45 -5.00
CA VAL A 109 -6.01 -1.94 -6.36
C VAL A 109 -7.20 -1.66 -7.28
N VAL A 110 -8.43 -1.85 -6.77
CA VAL A 110 -9.67 -1.55 -7.50
C VAL A 110 -9.81 -0.04 -7.70
N MET A 111 -9.53 0.73 -6.65
CA MET A 111 -9.57 2.20 -6.71
C MET A 111 -8.55 2.74 -7.71
N MET A 112 -7.36 2.14 -7.82
CA MET A 112 -6.35 2.52 -8.80
C MET A 112 -6.86 2.31 -10.24
N VAL A 113 -7.62 1.24 -10.51
CA VAL A 113 -8.24 1.02 -11.82
C VAL A 113 -9.28 2.11 -12.11
N ILE A 114 -10.17 2.43 -11.16
CA ILE A 114 -11.18 3.49 -11.33
C ILE A 114 -10.53 4.84 -11.61
N LEU A 115 -9.55 5.24 -10.81
CA LEU A 115 -8.88 6.52 -10.95
C LEU A 115 -7.97 6.60 -12.19
N SER A 116 -7.53 5.47 -12.73
CA SER A 116 -6.78 5.44 -13.98
C SER A 116 -7.61 5.90 -15.19
N ILE A 117 -8.96 5.80 -15.13
CA ILE A 117 -9.85 6.24 -16.20
C ILE A 117 -9.70 7.75 -16.44
N PRO A 118 -9.96 8.64 -15.46
CA PRO A 118 -9.81 10.07 -15.67
C PRO A 118 -8.34 10.53 -15.72
N ILE A 119 -7.45 9.94 -14.91
CA ILE A 119 -6.06 10.43 -14.74
C ILE A 119 -5.16 10.00 -15.90
N LEU A 120 -5.31 8.76 -16.38
CA LEU A 120 -4.53 8.20 -17.50
C LEU A 120 -5.33 8.11 -18.78
N LYS A 121 -6.60 8.60 -18.79
CA LYS A 121 -7.54 8.55 -19.92
C LYS A 121 -7.73 7.13 -20.47
N GLN A 122 -7.68 6.14 -19.59
CA GLN A 122 -7.91 4.74 -19.96
C GLN A 122 -9.40 4.48 -20.21
N ARG A 123 -9.71 3.66 -21.20
CA ARG A 123 -11.08 3.19 -21.45
C ARG A 123 -11.24 1.78 -20.90
N ILE A 124 -12.26 1.56 -20.10
CA ILE A 124 -12.62 0.24 -19.60
C ILE A 124 -13.92 -0.23 -20.26
N GLY A 125 -13.95 -1.49 -20.70
CA GLY A 125 -15.18 -2.08 -21.25
C GLY A 125 -16.15 -2.47 -20.12
N MET A 126 -17.44 -2.69 -20.50
CA MET A 126 -18.51 -3.07 -19.56
C MET A 126 -18.16 -4.28 -18.70
N LYS A 127 -17.49 -5.30 -19.26
CA LYS A 127 -17.06 -6.50 -18.51
C LYS A 127 -16.05 -6.19 -17.41
N ALA A 128 -15.11 -5.28 -17.68
CA ALA A 128 -14.15 -4.82 -16.68
C ALA A 128 -14.85 -3.97 -15.60
N PHE A 129 -15.85 -3.17 -15.97
CA PHE A 129 -16.67 -2.42 -15.02
C PHE A 129 -17.46 -3.35 -14.07
N LEU A 130 -18.11 -4.40 -14.60
CA LEU A 130 -18.80 -5.40 -13.78
C LEU A 130 -17.84 -6.10 -12.79
N SER A 131 -16.60 -6.34 -13.22
CA SER A 131 -15.57 -6.92 -12.34
C SER A 131 -15.21 -6.01 -11.16
N ILE A 132 -15.23 -4.68 -11.37
CA ILE A 132 -15.06 -3.69 -10.30
C ILE A 132 -16.20 -3.77 -9.29
N ILE A 133 -17.44 -3.90 -9.76
CA ILE A 133 -18.62 -4.05 -8.89
C ILE A 133 -18.47 -5.29 -8.00
N ILE A 134 -18.05 -6.42 -8.57
CA ILE A 134 -17.80 -7.65 -7.78
C ILE A 134 -16.79 -7.39 -6.66
N SER A 135 -15.70 -6.70 -6.95
CA SER A 135 -14.70 -6.36 -5.93
C SER A 135 -15.30 -5.48 -4.82
N TYR A 136 -16.12 -4.48 -5.16
CA TYR A 136 -16.75 -3.62 -4.14
C TYR A 136 -17.83 -4.32 -3.33
N ILE A 137 -18.54 -5.31 -3.89
CA ILE A 137 -19.40 -6.19 -3.10
C ILE A 137 -18.56 -6.90 -2.01
N GLY A 138 -17.35 -7.36 -2.35
CA GLY A 138 -16.43 -7.92 -1.37
C GLY A 138 -16.08 -6.94 -0.23
N VAL A 139 -15.84 -5.66 -0.57
CA VAL A 139 -15.61 -4.61 0.45
C VAL A 139 -16.82 -4.44 1.36
N ILE A 140 -18.03 -4.41 0.81
CA ILE A 140 -19.28 -4.29 1.59
C ILE A 140 -19.46 -5.50 2.52
N VAL A 141 -19.21 -6.71 2.02
CA VAL A 141 -19.27 -7.95 2.83
C VAL A 141 -18.33 -7.86 4.04
N ILE A 142 -17.13 -7.33 3.87
CA ILE A 142 -16.18 -7.14 4.98
C ILE A 142 -16.71 -6.08 5.95
N ALA A 143 -17.06 -4.92 5.44
CA ALA A 143 -17.43 -3.76 6.26
C ALA A 143 -18.74 -3.96 7.05
N THR A 144 -19.62 -4.84 6.59
CA THR A 144 -20.89 -5.20 7.28
C THR A 144 -20.79 -6.50 8.08
N ASN A 145 -19.60 -7.07 8.23
CA ASN A 145 -19.38 -8.38 8.84
C ASN A 145 -20.28 -9.50 8.26
N GLY A 146 -20.69 -9.34 6.98
CA GLY A 146 -21.54 -10.27 6.24
C GLY A 146 -23.04 -9.98 6.36
N ASP A 147 -23.48 -9.04 7.18
CA ASP A 147 -24.88 -8.65 7.28
C ASP A 147 -25.23 -7.57 6.24
N LEU A 148 -25.43 -8.03 5.01
CA LEU A 148 -25.73 -7.16 3.87
C LEU A 148 -27.14 -6.53 3.94
N LEU A 149 -28.06 -7.12 4.74
CA LEU A 149 -29.43 -6.63 4.83
C LEU A 149 -29.58 -5.46 5.79
N SER A 150 -28.87 -5.49 6.91
CA SER A 150 -28.91 -4.40 7.88
C SER A 150 -28.12 -3.19 7.42
N MET A 151 -27.09 -3.40 6.57
CA MET A 151 -26.11 -2.37 6.18
C MET A 151 -25.55 -1.61 7.40
N GLN A 152 -25.45 -2.30 8.54
CA GLN A 152 -24.88 -1.74 9.76
C GLN A 152 -23.37 -1.98 9.76
N PHE A 153 -22.64 -0.93 10.10
CA PHE A 153 -21.19 -0.97 10.28
C PHE A 153 -20.89 -0.86 11.76
N ASP A 154 -20.10 -1.79 12.31
CA ASP A 154 -19.72 -1.73 13.73
C ASP A 154 -18.95 -0.43 14.04
N ASN A 155 -18.11 0.00 13.13
CA ASN A 155 -17.39 1.27 13.24
C ASN A 155 -17.36 2.03 11.90
N PRO A 156 -18.41 2.81 11.56
CA PRO A 156 -18.49 3.55 10.28
C PRO A 156 -17.31 4.49 10.04
N LYS A 157 -16.77 5.10 11.11
CA LYS A 157 -15.62 6.00 11.04
C LYS A 157 -14.36 5.27 10.62
N GLY A 158 -14.12 4.09 11.19
CA GLY A 158 -12.98 3.24 10.83
C GLY A 158 -13.05 2.76 9.38
N VAL A 159 -14.24 2.29 8.96
CA VAL A 159 -14.51 1.88 7.58
C VAL A 159 -14.27 3.05 6.61
N PHE A 160 -14.76 4.24 6.93
CA PHE A 160 -14.52 5.45 6.13
C PHE A 160 -13.01 5.77 6.03
N TYR A 161 -12.27 5.69 7.14
CA TYR A 161 -10.83 5.89 7.13
C TYR A 161 -10.11 4.87 6.25
N ALA A 162 -10.44 3.58 6.38
CA ALA A 162 -9.85 2.54 5.54
C ALA A 162 -10.17 2.75 4.04
N LEU A 163 -11.39 3.15 3.70
CA LEU A 163 -11.79 3.43 2.32
C LEU A 163 -11.09 4.65 1.72
N ILE A 164 -11.02 5.77 2.45
CA ILE A 164 -10.37 6.98 1.92
C ILE A 164 -8.88 6.77 1.69
N THR A 165 -8.22 5.91 2.47
CA THR A 165 -6.81 5.56 2.24
C THR A 165 -6.60 4.84 0.92
N THR A 166 -7.58 4.07 0.43
CA THR A 166 -7.48 3.42 -0.89
C THR A 166 -7.40 4.44 -2.01
N VAL A 167 -8.15 5.56 -1.88
CA VAL A 167 -8.12 6.68 -2.84
C VAL A 167 -6.75 7.38 -2.80
N ILE A 168 -6.27 7.70 -1.58
CA ILE A 168 -5.00 8.42 -1.40
C ILE A 168 -3.84 7.57 -1.94
N TRP A 169 -3.81 6.27 -1.64
CA TRP A 169 -2.80 5.34 -2.12
C TRP A 169 -2.81 5.20 -3.64
N ALA A 170 -4.00 5.07 -4.22
CA ALA A 170 -4.14 4.98 -5.67
C ALA A 170 -3.68 6.27 -6.37
N LEU A 171 -4.04 7.44 -5.85
CA LEU A 171 -3.56 8.74 -6.35
C LEU A 171 -2.04 8.86 -6.25
N PHE A 172 -1.46 8.50 -5.09
CA PHE A 172 -0.01 8.50 -4.91
C PHE A 172 0.68 7.67 -5.99
N TRP A 173 0.26 6.42 -6.21
CA TRP A 173 0.87 5.55 -7.21
C TRP A 173 0.68 6.06 -8.63
N LEU A 174 -0.52 6.54 -9.00
CA LEU A 174 -0.79 7.08 -10.32
C LEU A 174 0.07 8.32 -10.64
N PHE A 175 0.28 9.21 -9.67
CA PHE A 175 1.16 10.36 -9.85
C PHE A 175 2.64 10.00 -9.77
N ASN A 176 3.01 9.05 -8.90
CA ASN A 176 4.39 8.60 -8.78
C ASN A 176 4.90 7.91 -10.05
N THR A 177 4.03 7.18 -10.78
CA THR A 177 4.41 6.57 -12.08
C THR A 177 4.77 7.58 -13.15
N LYS A 178 4.34 8.84 -13.02
CA LYS A 178 4.68 9.92 -13.95
C LYS A 178 6.07 10.53 -13.68
N GLN A 179 6.75 10.14 -12.62
CA GLN A 179 8.10 10.60 -12.29
C GLN A 179 9.14 9.97 -13.23
N LYS A 180 10.02 10.82 -13.78
CA LYS A 180 11.10 10.41 -14.70
C LYS A 180 12.43 10.11 -13.97
N ASN A 181 12.53 10.50 -12.70
CA ASN A 181 13.74 10.37 -11.90
C ASN A 181 13.97 8.94 -11.38
N ASP A 182 15.16 8.68 -10.80
CA ASP A 182 15.42 7.39 -10.15
C ASP A 182 14.42 7.16 -9.03
N THR A 183 13.77 5.98 -9.05
CA THR A 183 12.65 5.65 -8.13
C THR A 183 13.09 5.64 -6.68
N VAL A 184 14.29 5.12 -6.36
CA VAL A 184 14.78 5.02 -4.97
C VAL A 184 15.12 6.41 -4.43
N VAL A 185 15.74 7.27 -5.28
CA VAL A 185 16.01 8.65 -4.92
C VAL A 185 14.71 9.43 -4.73
N SER A 186 13.72 9.23 -5.60
CA SER A 186 12.40 9.88 -5.47
C SER A 186 11.72 9.46 -4.17
N LEU A 187 11.71 8.16 -3.82
CA LEU A 187 11.14 7.68 -2.56
C LEU A 187 11.85 8.31 -1.36
N PHE A 188 13.19 8.31 -1.35
CA PHE A 188 13.96 8.96 -0.28
C PHE A 188 13.57 10.42 -0.10
N LEU A 189 13.48 11.19 -1.18
CA LEU A 189 13.11 12.61 -1.13
C LEU A 189 11.65 12.80 -0.70
N ILE A 190 10.72 11.98 -1.16
CA ILE A 190 9.32 12.01 -0.75
C ILE A 190 9.21 11.80 0.77
N PHE A 191 9.88 10.77 1.29
CA PHE A 191 9.85 10.47 2.72
C PHE A 191 10.58 11.52 3.56
N LEU A 192 11.72 12.01 3.09
CA LEU A 192 12.46 13.09 3.75
C LEU A 192 11.62 14.39 3.83
N LEU A 193 11.00 14.79 2.72
CA LEU A 193 10.17 15.98 2.63
C LEU A 193 8.84 15.85 3.38
N SER A 194 8.41 14.63 3.72
CA SER A 194 7.20 14.42 4.52
C SER A 194 7.42 14.70 6.01
N LEU A 195 8.66 14.59 6.52
CA LEU A 195 8.94 14.76 7.94
C LEU A 195 8.44 16.08 8.54
N PRO A 196 8.63 17.27 7.90
CA PRO A 196 8.06 18.51 8.41
C PRO A 196 6.54 18.50 8.51
N PHE A 197 5.85 17.93 7.53
CA PHE A 197 4.38 17.83 7.54
C PHE A 197 3.87 16.91 8.63
N ILE A 198 4.52 15.76 8.81
CA ILE A 198 4.17 14.81 9.86
C ILE A 198 4.51 15.38 11.25
N ALA A 199 5.67 16.04 11.39
CA ALA A 199 6.04 16.73 12.64
C ALA A 199 5.01 17.79 13.02
N PHE A 200 4.55 18.58 12.06
CA PHE A 200 3.46 19.54 12.26
C PHE A 200 2.18 18.83 12.72
N ALA A 201 1.80 17.73 12.07
CA ALA A 201 0.63 16.93 12.48
C ALA A 201 0.77 16.40 13.92
N VAL A 202 1.97 15.97 14.34
CA VAL A 202 2.23 15.55 15.74
C VAL A 202 2.00 16.69 16.70
N LEU A 203 2.48 17.89 16.42
CA LEU A 203 2.31 19.08 17.28
C LEU A 203 0.84 19.44 17.50
N PHE A 204 -0.01 19.28 16.48
CA PHE A 204 -1.42 19.65 16.54
C PHE A 204 -2.35 18.55 17.07
N SER A 205 -1.99 17.27 16.90
CA SER A 205 -2.87 16.14 17.27
C SER A 205 -2.41 15.39 18.50
N SER A 206 -1.15 15.52 18.90
CA SER A 206 -0.56 14.86 20.07
C SER A 206 0.68 15.61 20.52
N SER A 207 1.25 15.22 21.65
CA SER A 207 2.57 15.70 22.07
C SER A 207 3.67 14.81 21.48
N PHE A 208 4.87 15.38 21.27
CA PHE A 208 6.06 14.57 21.08
C PHE A 208 6.36 13.80 22.38
N VAL A 209 6.40 12.48 22.27
CA VAL A 209 6.70 11.57 23.38
C VAL A 209 7.95 10.80 23.02
N ILE A 210 8.85 10.63 23.97
CA ILE A 210 9.97 9.68 23.82
C ILE A 210 9.36 8.28 23.86
N PRO A 211 9.45 7.49 22.76
CA PRO A 211 8.83 6.17 22.73
C PRO A 211 9.46 5.23 23.74
N SER A 212 8.65 4.32 24.28
CA SER A 212 9.18 3.14 24.98
C SER A 212 10.01 2.28 24.02
N ILE A 213 10.82 1.39 24.53
CA ILE A 213 11.63 0.48 23.68
C ILE A 213 10.77 -0.32 22.70
N ASN A 214 9.59 -0.78 23.11
CA ASN A 214 8.66 -1.50 22.25
C ASN A 214 8.08 -0.57 21.16
N GLY A 215 7.78 0.69 21.49
CA GLY A 215 7.36 1.69 20.53
C GLY A 215 8.44 1.97 19.48
N VAL A 216 9.72 2.04 19.90
CA VAL A 216 10.86 2.20 18.98
C VAL A 216 10.99 0.98 18.06
N ILE A 217 10.90 -0.24 18.60
CA ILE A 217 10.98 -1.49 17.82
C ILE A 217 9.85 -1.54 16.80
N GLY A 218 8.61 -1.24 17.22
CA GLY A 218 7.45 -1.19 16.33
C GLY A 218 7.62 -0.16 15.21
N ALA A 219 8.01 1.06 15.55
CA ALA A 219 8.25 2.12 14.57
C ALA A 219 9.41 1.78 13.62
N ALA A 220 10.50 1.18 14.12
CA ALA A 220 11.59 0.70 13.31
C ALA A 220 11.14 -0.40 12.35
N TYR A 221 10.37 -1.37 12.84
CA TYR A 221 9.82 -2.44 11.99
C TYR A 221 8.95 -1.88 10.87
N VAL A 222 8.01 -1.02 11.19
CA VAL A 222 7.13 -0.37 10.21
C VAL A 222 7.96 0.46 9.21
N GLY A 223 8.87 1.29 9.70
CA GLY A 223 9.70 2.13 8.85
C GLY A 223 10.62 1.35 7.91
N LEU A 224 11.22 0.26 8.38
CA LEU A 224 12.12 -0.56 7.59
C LEU A 224 11.37 -1.46 6.61
N PHE A 225 10.36 -2.21 7.11
CA PHE A 225 9.78 -3.33 6.38
C PHE A 225 8.45 -3.01 5.71
N GLU A 226 7.74 -1.95 6.08
CA GLU A 226 6.60 -1.46 5.32
C GLU A 226 6.98 -0.31 4.39
N MET A 227 7.65 0.71 4.93
CA MET A 227 7.82 2.01 4.25
C MET A 227 9.14 2.13 3.48
N GLY A 228 10.17 1.33 3.78
CA GLY A 228 11.54 1.47 3.27
C GLY A 228 12.01 0.33 2.39
N ILE A 229 12.61 -0.69 3.00
CA ILE A 229 13.33 -1.78 2.32
C ILE A 229 12.42 -2.54 1.36
N THR A 230 11.19 -2.85 1.77
CA THR A 230 10.26 -3.66 0.98
C THR A 230 9.91 -3.03 -0.36
N PHE A 231 9.77 -1.70 -0.42
CA PHE A 231 9.58 -1.00 -1.70
C PHE A 231 10.76 -1.19 -2.64
N VAL A 232 11.99 -1.12 -2.12
CA VAL A 232 13.21 -1.30 -2.93
C VAL A 232 13.35 -2.75 -3.40
N VAL A 233 13.05 -3.71 -2.52
CA VAL A 233 13.03 -5.15 -2.83
C VAL A 233 11.99 -5.46 -3.91
N TRP A 234 10.77 -4.94 -3.77
CA TRP A 234 9.71 -5.07 -4.77
C TRP A 234 10.08 -4.49 -6.13
N GLN A 235 10.64 -3.26 -6.15
CA GLN A 235 11.13 -2.64 -7.37
C GLN A 235 12.22 -3.47 -8.04
N SER A 236 13.10 -4.09 -7.24
CA SER A 236 14.15 -4.98 -7.75
C SER A 236 13.54 -6.24 -8.41
N ALA A 237 12.51 -6.82 -7.80
CA ALA A 237 11.77 -7.93 -8.39
C ALA A 237 11.15 -7.57 -9.75
N LEU A 238 10.52 -6.39 -9.84
CA LEU A 238 9.91 -5.91 -11.08
C LEU A 238 10.92 -5.60 -12.19
N ARG A 239 12.14 -5.19 -11.84
CA ARG A 239 13.20 -4.92 -12.83
C ARG A 239 13.87 -6.20 -13.35
N MET A 240 13.89 -7.27 -12.55
CA MET A 240 14.54 -8.54 -12.91
C MET A 240 13.64 -9.50 -13.68
N THR A 241 12.32 -9.29 -13.64
CA THR A 241 11.37 -10.22 -14.28
C THR A 241 11.21 -9.96 -15.76
N SER A 242 11.16 -11.03 -16.54
CA SER A 242 10.71 -11.00 -17.94
C SER A 242 9.18 -10.91 -18.07
N ASN A 243 8.42 -11.16 -16.97
CA ASN A 243 6.96 -11.15 -16.99
C ASN A 243 6.40 -10.49 -15.71
N VAL A 244 6.27 -9.17 -15.77
CA VAL A 244 5.74 -8.33 -14.67
C VAL A 244 4.39 -8.84 -14.20
N ALA A 245 3.51 -9.27 -15.10
CA ALA A 245 2.16 -9.72 -14.73
C ALA A 245 2.17 -10.97 -13.85
N LYS A 246 3.13 -11.89 -14.04
CA LYS A 246 3.28 -13.07 -13.18
C LYS A 246 3.76 -12.68 -11.78
N VAL A 247 4.76 -11.81 -11.68
CA VAL A 247 5.31 -11.36 -10.39
C VAL A 247 4.27 -10.56 -9.61
N THR A 248 3.60 -9.61 -10.24
CA THR A 248 2.56 -8.81 -9.57
C THR A 248 1.36 -9.64 -9.13
N SER A 249 1.06 -10.75 -9.80
CA SER A 249 -0.05 -11.64 -9.36
C SER A 249 0.25 -12.34 -8.04
N LEU A 250 1.52 -12.48 -7.64
CA LEU A 250 1.88 -13.09 -6.35
C LEU A 250 1.40 -12.23 -5.16
N VAL A 251 1.24 -10.91 -5.34
CA VAL A 251 0.74 -10.00 -4.30
C VAL A 251 -0.64 -10.41 -3.79
N PHE A 252 -1.45 -11.09 -4.61
CA PHE A 252 -2.77 -11.57 -4.16
C PHE A 252 -2.72 -12.64 -3.06
N ILE A 253 -1.54 -13.19 -2.78
CA ILE A 253 -1.32 -14.11 -1.66
C ILE A 253 -1.22 -13.33 -0.32
N THR A 254 -0.78 -12.08 -0.38
CA THR A 254 -0.50 -11.25 0.81
C THR A 254 -1.68 -11.17 1.80
N PRO A 255 -2.93 -10.88 1.40
CA PRO A 255 -4.02 -10.76 2.37
C PRO A 255 -4.34 -12.08 3.10
N PHE A 256 -4.23 -13.22 2.42
CA PHE A 256 -4.46 -14.52 3.07
C PHE A 256 -3.35 -14.84 4.06
N LEU A 257 -2.10 -14.58 3.69
CA LEU A 257 -0.96 -14.77 4.58
C LEU A 257 -1.04 -13.79 5.77
N SER A 258 -1.49 -12.56 5.52
CA SER A 258 -1.71 -11.57 6.57
C SER A 258 -2.80 -12.00 7.56
N LEU A 259 -3.92 -12.58 7.10
CA LEU A 259 -4.95 -13.14 8.00
C LEU A 259 -4.39 -14.21 8.92
N LEU A 260 -3.56 -15.12 8.39
CA LEU A 260 -2.91 -16.14 9.21
C LEU A 260 -2.01 -15.52 10.29
N ILE A 261 -1.23 -14.50 9.93
CA ILE A 261 -0.33 -13.81 10.86
C ILE A 261 -1.14 -13.04 11.91
N VAL A 262 -2.22 -12.34 11.51
CA VAL A 262 -3.15 -11.66 12.43
C VAL A 262 -3.73 -12.64 13.44
N GLN A 263 -4.22 -13.80 12.98
CA GLN A 263 -4.76 -14.83 13.86
C GLN A 263 -3.72 -15.37 14.85
N LEU A 264 -2.49 -15.61 14.38
CA LEU A 264 -1.43 -16.20 15.21
C LEU A 264 -0.91 -15.21 16.27
N PHE A 265 -0.72 -13.95 15.93
CA PHE A 265 -0.06 -12.97 16.80
C PHE A 265 -1.05 -12.09 17.57
N LEU A 266 -2.15 -11.65 16.95
CA LEU A 266 -3.18 -10.83 17.60
C LEU A 266 -4.31 -11.66 18.19
N LYS A 267 -4.36 -12.96 17.87
CA LYS A 267 -5.43 -13.88 18.29
C LYS A 267 -6.84 -13.43 17.88
N GLU A 268 -6.94 -12.61 16.83
CA GLU A 268 -8.23 -12.23 16.26
C GLU A 268 -8.90 -13.45 15.64
N VAL A 269 -10.18 -13.65 15.95
CA VAL A 269 -10.99 -14.67 15.28
C VAL A 269 -11.28 -14.19 13.87
N ILE A 270 -10.79 -14.91 12.87
CA ILE A 270 -10.98 -14.53 11.47
C ILE A 270 -12.45 -14.78 11.08
N LEU A 271 -13.14 -13.71 10.70
CA LEU A 271 -14.52 -13.75 10.27
C LEU A 271 -14.65 -14.37 8.88
N THR A 272 -15.65 -15.21 8.69
CA THR A 272 -15.97 -15.79 7.37
C THR A 272 -16.23 -14.69 6.34
N SER A 273 -16.90 -13.61 6.75
CA SER A 273 -17.13 -12.42 5.90
C SER A 273 -15.84 -11.80 5.39
N THR A 274 -14.79 -11.71 6.22
CA THR A 274 -13.48 -11.21 5.82
C THR A 274 -12.86 -12.09 4.73
N VAL A 275 -12.89 -13.41 4.90
CA VAL A 275 -12.37 -14.36 3.91
C VAL A 275 -13.15 -14.28 2.60
N VAL A 276 -14.49 -14.33 2.67
CA VAL A 276 -15.37 -14.23 1.49
C VAL A 276 -15.15 -12.90 0.77
N GLY A 277 -15.09 -11.80 1.51
CA GLY A 277 -14.86 -10.48 0.93
C GLY A 277 -13.52 -10.35 0.23
N ILE A 278 -12.43 -10.86 0.82
CA ILE A 278 -11.11 -10.89 0.17
C ILE A 278 -11.14 -11.74 -1.11
N VAL A 279 -11.80 -12.90 -1.07
CA VAL A 279 -11.97 -13.75 -2.27
C VAL A 279 -12.71 -12.99 -3.37
N LEU A 280 -13.79 -12.28 -3.05
CA LEU A 280 -14.54 -11.47 -4.01
C LEU A 280 -13.70 -10.32 -4.58
N ILE A 281 -12.93 -9.61 -3.75
CA ILE A 281 -12.03 -8.54 -4.19
C ILE A 281 -11.01 -9.10 -5.20
N ILE A 282 -10.33 -10.18 -4.86
CA ILE A 282 -9.31 -10.79 -5.71
C ILE A 282 -9.93 -11.36 -6.99
N PHE A 283 -11.06 -12.03 -6.88
CA PHE A 283 -11.77 -12.58 -8.03
C PHE A 283 -12.16 -11.48 -9.02
N GLY A 284 -12.76 -10.37 -8.54
CA GLY A 284 -13.09 -9.22 -9.38
C GLY A 284 -11.85 -8.62 -10.05
N LEU A 285 -10.72 -8.48 -9.31
CA LEU A 285 -9.46 -7.99 -9.88
C LEU A 285 -8.88 -8.92 -10.97
N LEU A 286 -8.96 -10.23 -10.78
CA LEU A 286 -8.52 -11.21 -11.78
C LEU A 286 -9.39 -11.16 -13.03
N LEU A 287 -10.71 -11.08 -12.88
CA LEU A 287 -11.65 -10.89 -13.99
C LEU A 287 -11.38 -9.60 -14.75
N GLN A 288 -11.21 -8.50 -14.04
CA GLN A 288 -10.90 -7.19 -14.63
C GLN A 288 -9.62 -7.25 -15.45
N LYS A 289 -8.54 -7.85 -14.92
CA LYS A 289 -7.27 -8.03 -15.65
C LYS A 289 -7.45 -8.88 -16.91
N PHE A 290 -8.26 -9.92 -16.85
CA PHE A 290 -8.56 -10.80 -17.98
C PHE A 290 -9.28 -10.05 -19.11
N PHE A 291 -10.32 -9.29 -18.78
CA PHE A 291 -11.12 -8.56 -19.77
C PHE A 291 -10.39 -7.36 -20.36
N THR A 292 -9.56 -6.64 -19.58
CA THR A 292 -8.73 -5.54 -20.11
C THR A 292 -7.71 -6.04 -21.13
N LYS A 293 -7.07 -7.19 -20.87
CA LYS A 293 -6.09 -7.77 -21.78
C LYS A 293 -6.70 -8.22 -23.12
N ARG A 294 -7.97 -8.60 -23.13
CA ARG A 294 -8.71 -9.03 -24.32
C ARG A 294 -9.11 -7.85 -25.20
N SER A 295 -9.49 -6.73 -24.61
CA SER A 295 -9.85 -5.50 -25.33
C SER A 295 -8.68 -4.90 -26.13
N THR A 296 -7.48 -4.92 -25.57
CA THR A 296 -6.26 -4.44 -26.26
C THR A 296 -5.88 -5.33 -27.46
N LYS A 297 -6.12 -6.65 -27.38
CA LYS A 297 -5.82 -7.57 -28.47
C LYS A 297 -6.77 -7.40 -29.67
N THR A 298 -8.04 -7.13 -29.41
CA THR A 298 -9.07 -6.96 -30.48
C THR A 298 -8.84 -5.66 -31.26
N SER A 299 -8.40 -4.58 -30.57
CA SER A 299 -8.09 -3.30 -31.20
C SER A 299 -6.88 -3.35 -32.17
N TYR A 300 -5.97 -4.30 -32.02
CA TYR A 300 -4.84 -4.49 -32.94
C TYR A 300 -5.20 -5.37 -34.17
N LEU A 301 -6.31 -6.12 -34.11
CA LEU A 301 -6.76 -6.98 -35.20
C LEU A 301 -7.79 -6.31 -36.10
N ASP A 302 -8.51 -5.29 -35.60
CA ASP A 302 -9.51 -4.53 -36.37
C ASP A 302 -8.91 -3.29 -37.07
N GLY A 303 -7.61 -3.07 -36.95
CA GLY A 303 -6.86 -1.95 -37.57
C GLY A 303 -5.90 -2.34 -38.67
N SER A 304 -6.03 -3.58 -39.25
CA SER A 304 -5.22 -4.05 -40.39
C SER A 304 -6.07 -4.26 -41.63
#